data_3574f67c1630051e7f2cf3202c9def5b
#
_entry.id   3574f67c1630051e7f2cf3202c9def5b
#
_cell.length_a   1.000
_cell.length_b   1.000
_cell.length_c   1.000
_cell.angle_alpha   90.00
_cell.angle_beta   90.00
_cell.angle_gamma   90.00
#
_symmetry.space_group_name_H-M   'P 1'
#
loop_
_entity.id
_entity.type
_entity.pdbx_description
1 polymer ?
#
loop_
_entity_poly.entity_id
_entity_poly.type
_entity_poly.pdbx_seq_one_letter_code
_entity_poly.pdbx_strand_id
1 'polypeptide(L)'
;MRQYLALFAVAFLLAVGPARAAPEHALTERALGAADAPVIIHEYASLTCSHCAAFHRDTLAQIKSAYLDTDKARLVFHDFPLDRLALVAAITARCGPPERYFGFIEVLFRQQEQWSRAADPRAALLRIAKMGGLSEALFDACLSDQGLLNAIRQRAEDVSRRHSIKSTPTFLIGDRRIEGSAPFAQFKAAIDAALAAAGKS
;
A
#
# COMPACT_ATOMS: atom_id res chain seq x y z
N MET A 1 10.05 45.41 -60.80
CA MET A 1 10.71 44.78 -59.65
C MET A 1 9.69 44.48 -58.56
N ARG A 2 9.22 43.23 -58.47
CA ARG A 2 8.23 42.78 -57.44
C ARG A 2 9.00 41.93 -56.41
N GLN A 3 9.16 42.47 -55.17
CA GLN A 3 9.76 41.76 -54.07
C GLN A 3 8.70 40.83 -53.44
N TYR A 4 8.94 39.52 -53.46
CA TYR A 4 8.14 38.53 -52.70
C TYR A 4 8.74 38.40 -51.31
N LEU A 5 8.04 38.93 -50.31
CA LEU A 5 8.30 38.62 -48.91
C LEU A 5 7.74 37.22 -48.60
N ALA A 6 8.61 36.26 -48.41
CA ALA A 6 8.25 34.94 -47.89
C ALA A 6 8.16 34.99 -46.36
N LEU A 7 6.95 34.93 -45.83
CA LEU A 7 6.69 34.75 -44.38
C LEU A 7 6.92 33.29 -44.00
N PHE A 8 8.02 33.00 -43.31
CA PHE A 8 8.23 31.71 -42.66
C PHE A 8 7.42 31.66 -41.34
N ALA A 9 6.29 30.96 -41.37
CA ALA A 9 5.56 30.60 -40.16
C ALA A 9 6.27 29.42 -39.48
N VAL A 10 7.01 29.71 -38.42
CA VAL A 10 7.57 28.67 -37.54
C VAL A 10 6.43 28.09 -36.68
N ALA A 11 5.93 26.92 -37.05
CA ALA A 11 4.99 26.16 -36.26
C ALA A 11 5.73 25.55 -35.07
N PHE A 12 5.50 26.12 -33.88
CA PHE A 12 5.98 25.59 -32.61
C PHE A 12 5.10 24.39 -32.24
N LEU A 13 5.53 23.20 -32.64
CA LEU A 13 4.92 21.93 -32.20
C LEU A 13 5.20 21.75 -30.70
N LEU A 14 4.22 22.09 -29.87
CA LEU A 14 4.20 21.70 -28.47
C LEU A 14 4.14 20.16 -28.41
N ALA A 15 5.27 19.51 -28.21
CA ALA A 15 5.31 18.09 -27.90
C ALA A 15 4.68 17.86 -26.54
N VAL A 16 3.37 17.59 -26.50
CA VAL A 16 2.70 17.04 -25.34
C VAL A 16 3.24 15.62 -25.17
N GLY A 17 4.23 15.47 -24.30
CA GLY A 17 4.72 14.14 -23.92
C GLY A 17 3.56 13.31 -23.35
N PRO A 18 3.56 11.97 -23.58
CA PRO A 18 2.51 11.12 -23.04
C PRO A 18 2.44 11.29 -21.51
N ALA A 19 1.25 11.54 -20.99
CA ALA A 19 1.00 11.53 -19.57
C ALA A 19 1.46 10.17 -19.00
N ARG A 20 2.38 10.17 -18.05
CA ARG A 20 2.86 8.93 -17.43
C ARG A 20 1.72 8.36 -16.60
N ALA A 21 1.21 7.21 -17.00
CA ALA A 21 0.29 6.41 -16.20
C ALA A 21 1.01 5.79 -14.99
N ALA A 22 0.24 5.38 -13.97
CA ALA A 22 0.76 4.60 -12.88
C ALA A 22 1.39 3.29 -13.39
N PRO A 23 2.44 2.77 -12.71
CA PRO A 23 3.06 1.52 -13.10
C PRO A 23 2.06 0.35 -13.05
N GLU A 24 2.14 -0.58 -14.00
CA GLU A 24 1.28 -1.76 -14.08
C GLU A 24 1.28 -2.58 -12.77
N HIS A 25 2.43 -2.68 -12.10
CA HIS A 25 2.57 -3.38 -10.83
C HIS A 25 1.84 -2.72 -9.64
N ALA A 26 1.35 -1.48 -9.78
CA ALA A 26 0.75 -0.75 -8.66
C ALA A 26 -0.45 -1.48 -8.03
N LEU A 27 -1.16 -2.29 -8.82
CA LEU A 27 -2.33 -3.06 -8.37
C LEU A 27 -2.05 -4.54 -8.09
N THR A 28 -0.80 -5.00 -8.17
CA THR A 28 -0.48 -6.40 -7.84
C THR A 28 -0.61 -6.68 -6.34
N GLU A 29 -0.81 -7.94 -5.98
CA GLU A 29 -0.84 -8.35 -4.56
C GLU A 29 0.48 -8.01 -3.89
N ARG A 30 0.42 -7.65 -2.61
CA ARG A 30 1.57 -7.36 -1.76
C ARG A 30 1.57 -8.29 -0.57
N ALA A 31 2.61 -9.11 -0.45
CA ALA A 31 2.72 -10.08 0.63
C ALA A 31 4.13 -10.15 1.21
N LEU A 32 4.22 -10.52 2.49
CA LEU A 32 5.44 -10.92 3.21
C LEU A 32 5.36 -12.42 3.50
N GLY A 33 6.49 -13.11 3.45
CA GLY A 33 6.58 -14.55 3.64
C GLY A 33 6.55 -15.33 2.33
N ALA A 34 6.69 -16.65 2.40
CA ALA A 34 6.74 -17.53 1.24
C ALA A 34 5.40 -17.56 0.48
N ALA A 35 5.48 -17.61 -0.84
CA ALA A 35 4.28 -17.57 -1.70
C ALA A 35 3.38 -18.81 -1.52
N ASP A 36 3.97 -19.93 -1.16
CA ASP A 36 3.33 -21.23 -0.93
C ASP A 36 3.10 -21.54 0.55
N ALA A 37 3.27 -20.57 1.45
CA ALA A 37 3.00 -20.73 2.86
C ALA A 37 1.57 -21.24 3.10
N PRO A 38 1.36 -22.25 3.98
CA PRO A 38 0.05 -22.89 4.16
C PRO A 38 -1.01 -22.02 4.80
N VAL A 39 -0.61 -20.97 5.53
CA VAL A 39 -1.54 -20.05 6.19
C VAL A 39 -1.41 -18.65 5.59
N ILE A 40 -2.54 -18.05 5.24
CA ILE A 40 -2.58 -16.67 4.77
C ILE A 40 -3.19 -15.78 5.87
N ILE A 41 -2.46 -14.72 6.20
CA ILE A 41 -2.92 -13.65 7.09
C ILE A 41 -3.32 -12.48 6.19
N HIS A 42 -4.60 -12.22 6.01
CA HIS A 42 -5.08 -11.05 5.32
C HIS A 42 -5.15 -9.88 6.31
N GLU A 43 -4.38 -8.84 6.07
CA GLU A 43 -4.41 -7.58 6.84
C GLU A 43 -5.13 -6.50 6.04
N TYR A 44 -6.22 -5.97 6.56
CA TYR A 44 -6.94 -4.80 6.01
C TYR A 44 -6.58 -3.58 6.85
N ALA A 45 -5.79 -2.67 6.28
CA ALA A 45 -5.18 -1.58 7.04
C ALA A 45 -5.27 -0.23 6.33
N SER A 46 -5.34 0.83 7.13
CA SER A 46 -5.25 2.21 6.68
C SER A 46 -3.96 2.86 7.19
N LEU A 47 -3.27 3.58 6.32
CA LEU A 47 -2.02 4.25 6.66
C LEU A 47 -2.20 5.47 7.59
N THR A 48 -3.44 5.94 7.81
CA THR A 48 -3.76 6.96 8.81
C THR A 48 -4.27 6.39 10.12
N CYS A 49 -4.46 5.06 10.21
CA CYS A 49 -4.95 4.40 11.41
C CYS A 49 -3.84 4.16 12.45
N SER A 50 -3.96 4.74 13.64
CA SER A 50 -2.98 4.59 14.72
C SER A 50 -2.87 3.15 15.25
N HIS A 51 -3.97 2.39 15.26
CA HIS A 51 -3.96 0.97 15.64
C HIS A 51 -3.22 0.11 14.61
N CYS A 52 -3.27 0.46 13.32
CA CYS A 52 -2.46 -0.20 12.29
C CYS A 52 -0.97 0.06 12.53
N ALA A 53 -0.60 1.32 12.81
CA ALA A 53 0.77 1.67 13.16
C ALA A 53 1.28 0.93 14.42
N ALA A 54 0.42 0.80 15.45
CA ALA A 54 0.73 0.05 16.67
C ALA A 54 0.98 -1.44 16.36
N PHE A 55 0.13 -2.08 15.54
CA PHE A 55 0.34 -3.47 15.12
C PHE A 55 1.69 -3.65 14.41
N HIS A 56 1.99 -2.79 13.44
CA HIS A 56 3.26 -2.86 12.69
C HIS A 56 4.48 -2.64 13.58
N ARG A 57 4.39 -1.77 14.61
CA ARG A 57 5.47 -1.50 15.56
C ARG A 57 5.67 -2.63 16.58
N ASP A 58 4.58 -3.14 17.14
CA ASP A 58 4.63 -3.92 18.39
C ASP A 58 4.44 -5.43 18.14
N THR A 59 3.66 -5.83 17.13
CA THR A 59 3.21 -7.22 16.94
C THR A 59 3.80 -7.88 15.69
N LEU A 60 3.91 -7.15 14.58
CA LEU A 60 4.32 -7.71 13.29
C LEU A 60 5.71 -8.37 13.35
N ALA A 61 6.66 -7.80 14.08
CA ALA A 61 8.00 -8.36 14.21
C ALA A 61 7.99 -9.76 14.84
N GLN A 62 7.10 -10.00 15.80
CA GLN A 62 6.92 -11.31 16.45
C GLN A 62 6.29 -12.33 15.48
N ILE A 63 5.26 -11.90 14.72
CA ILE A 63 4.64 -12.74 13.69
C ILE A 63 5.67 -13.08 12.60
N LYS A 64 6.46 -12.07 12.19
CA LYS A 64 7.48 -12.25 11.16
C LYS A 64 8.48 -13.35 11.56
N SER A 65 9.09 -13.24 12.74
CA SER A 65 10.11 -14.19 13.20
C SER A 65 9.53 -15.59 13.48
N ALA A 66 8.28 -15.69 13.96
CA ALA A 66 7.70 -16.96 14.33
C ALA A 66 7.10 -17.74 13.14
N TYR A 67 6.59 -17.03 12.12
CA TYR A 67 5.77 -17.63 11.07
C TYR A 67 6.13 -17.23 9.65
N LEU A 68 6.45 -15.94 9.37
CA LEU A 68 6.73 -15.52 8.00
C LEU A 68 8.13 -15.93 7.57
N ASP A 69 9.14 -15.77 8.42
CA ASP A 69 10.55 -16.15 8.15
C ASP A 69 10.78 -17.68 8.26
N THR A 70 9.76 -18.43 8.69
CA THR A 70 9.78 -19.89 8.80
C THR A 70 8.84 -20.58 7.81
N ASP A 71 8.38 -19.86 6.81
CA ASP A 71 7.50 -20.31 5.71
C ASP A 71 6.17 -20.96 6.18
N LYS A 72 5.77 -20.69 7.42
CA LYS A 72 4.51 -21.23 8.00
C LYS A 72 3.29 -20.38 7.64
N ALA A 73 3.51 -19.08 7.45
CA ALA A 73 2.46 -18.16 7.04
C ALA A 73 2.98 -17.10 6.08
N ARG A 74 2.06 -16.46 5.34
CA ARG A 74 2.31 -15.24 4.58
C ARG A 74 1.30 -14.18 4.98
N LEU A 75 1.73 -12.93 5.05
CA LEU A 75 0.87 -11.79 5.31
C LEU A 75 0.59 -11.07 4.00
N VAL A 76 -0.69 -10.99 3.60
CA VAL A 76 -1.17 -10.22 2.45
C VAL A 76 -1.74 -8.90 2.94
N PHE A 77 -1.12 -7.81 2.50
CA PHE A 77 -1.54 -6.46 2.87
C PHE A 77 -2.59 -5.92 1.90
N HIS A 78 -3.72 -5.49 2.43
CA HIS A 78 -4.82 -4.88 1.68
C HIS A 78 -4.99 -3.42 2.10
N ASP A 79 -4.80 -2.50 1.16
CA ASP A 79 -5.10 -1.09 1.41
C ASP A 79 -6.59 -0.92 1.69
N PHE A 80 -6.89 -0.35 2.85
CA PHE A 80 -8.23 0.01 3.28
C PHE A 80 -8.25 1.48 3.73
N PRO A 81 -8.10 2.44 2.79
CA PRO A 81 -7.96 3.85 3.13
C PRO A 81 -9.23 4.39 3.75
N LEU A 82 -9.15 4.88 4.99
CA LEU A 82 -10.27 5.47 5.73
C LEU A 82 -10.55 6.91 5.31
N ASP A 83 -9.58 7.56 4.67
CA ASP A 83 -9.65 8.96 4.26
C ASP A 83 -8.79 9.22 3.01
N ARG A 84 -8.88 10.46 2.50
CA ARG A 84 -8.11 10.86 1.31
C ARG A 84 -6.61 10.81 1.53
N LEU A 85 -6.14 11.14 2.73
CA LEU A 85 -4.70 11.16 3.03
C LEU A 85 -4.13 9.74 3.09
N ALA A 86 -4.88 8.79 3.67
CA ALA A 86 -4.54 7.36 3.63
C ALA A 86 -4.44 6.84 2.20
N LEU A 87 -5.36 7.27 1.31
CA LEU A 87 -5.31 6.90 -0.10
C LEU A 87 -4.05 7.43 -0.80
N VAL A 88 -3.67 8.69 -0.56
CA VAL A 88 -2.43 9.26 -1.11
C VAL A 88 -1.21 8.50 -0.60
N ALA A 89 -1.17 8.14 0.69
CA ALA A 89 -0.09 7.34 1.25
C ALA A 89 -0.03 5.92 0.64
N ALA A 90 -1.18 5.27 0.44
CA ALA A 90 -1.26 3.96 -0.22
C ALA A 90 -0.74 4.03 -1.68
N ILE A 91 -1.13 5.04 -2.44
CA ILE A 91 -0.62 5.28 -3.79
C ILE A 91 0.89 5.49 -3.77
N THR A 92 1.41 6.26 -2.80
CA THR A 92 2.86 6.48 -2.65
C THR A 92 3.61 5.15 -2.54
N ALA A 93 3.14 4.23 -1.68
CA ALA A 93 3.76 2.93 -1.51
C ALA A 93 3.61 2.05 -2.77
N ARG A 94 2.43 2.06 -3.40
CA ARG A 94 2.13 1.20 -4.56
C ARG A 94 2.84 1.61 -5.83
N CYS A 95 3.15 2.88 -6.00
CA CYS A 95 3.88 3.39 -7.16
C CYS A 95 5.40 3.23 -7.04
N GLY A 96 5.90 2.91 -5.86
CA GLY A 96 7.30 2.56 -5.65
C GLY A 96 7.66 1.19 -6.25
N PRO A 97 8.95 0.89 -6.34
CA PRO A 97 9.41 -0.44 -6.77
C PRO A 97 8.76 -1.54 -5.93
N PRO A 98 8.24 -2.63 -6.54
CA PRO A 98 7.53 -3.69 -5.84
C PRO A 98 8.28 -4.28 -4.66
N GLU A 99 9.57 -4.49 -4.80
CA GLU A 99 10.48 -5.05 -3.78
C GLU A 99 10.66 -4.10 -2.58
N ARG A 100 10.35 -2.82 -2.73
CA ARG A 100 10.43 -1.80 -1.67
C ARG A 100 9.09 -1.51 -1.00
N TYR A 101 8.01 -2.15 -1.45
CA TYR A 101 6.67 -1.85 -0.97
C TYR A 101 6.55 -1.92 0.56
N PHE A 102 7.00 -3.02 1.19
CA PHE A 102 6.94 -3.14 2.64
C PHE A 102 7.90 -2.22 3.39
N GLY A 103 8.99 -1.81 2.75
CA GLY A 103 9.84 -0.73 3.26
C GLY A 103 9.09 0.61 3.30
N PHE A 104 8.27 0.92 2.28
CA PHE A 104 7.37 2.07 2.31
C PHE A 104 6.34 1.95 3.43
N ILE A 105 5.66 0.81 3.56
CA ILE A 105 4.66 0.56 4.60
C ILE A 105 5.26 0.77 6.00
N GLU A 106 6.46 0.22 6.24
CA GLU A 106 7.17 0.38 7.51
C GLU A 106 7.47 1.86 7.83
N VAL A 107 8.03 2.59 6.86
CA VAL A 107 8.36 4.02 7.05
C VAL A 107 7.08 4.85 7.24
N LEU A 108 6.04 4.59 6.45
CA LEU A 108 4.77 5.29 6.54
C LEU A 108 4.10 5.09 7.91
N PHE A 109 4.08 3.88 8.45
CA PHE A 109 3.56 3.65 9.80
C PHE A 109 4.47 4.22 10.89
N ARG A 110 5.79 4.03 10.80
CA ARG A 110 6.72 4.54 11.80
C ARG A 110 6.72 6.07 11.91
N GLN A 111 6.53 6.77 10.79
CA GLN A 111 6.49 8.23 10.72
C GLN A 111 5.05 8.77 10.57
N GLN A 112 4.03 7.97 10.89
CA GLN A 112 2.63 8.29 10.63
C GLN A 112 2.23 9.68 11.12
N GLU A 113 2.51 10.01 12.38
CA GLU A 113 2.16 11.31 12.95
C GLU A 113 2.91 12.47 12.28
N GLN A 114 4.16 12.23 11.86
CA GLN A 114 5.01 13.26 11.26
C GLN A 114 4.49 13.66 9.87
N TRP A 115 4.10 12.71 9.03
CA TRP A 115 3.63 13.05 7.70
C TRP A 115 2.12 13.39 7.68
N SER A 116 1.31 12.70 8.52
CA SER A 116 -0.14 12.90 8.50
C SER A 116 -0.60 14.22 9.13
N ARG A 117 0.20 14.75 10.07
CA ARG A 117 -0.05 16.05 10.74
C ARG A 117 0.84 17.18 10.22
N ALA A 118 1.61 16.95 9.17
CA ALA A 118 2.45 17.99 8.57
C ALA A 118 1.59 19.13 8.02
N ALA A 119 2.12 20.35 8.03
CA ALA A 119 1.46 21.50 7.39
C ALA A 119 1.23 21.26 5.88
N ASP A 120 2.17 20.53 5.23
CA ASP A 120 2.03 20.01 3.87
C ASP A 120 2.28 18.50 3.86
N PRO A 121 1.22 17.69 4.03
CA PRO A 121 1.34 16.22 4.00
C PRO A 121 1.81 15.68 2.64
N ARG A 122 1.47 16.36 1.53
CA ARG A 122 1.94 15.96 0.20
C ARG A 122 3.46 16.07 0.09
N ALA A 123 4.05 17.19 0.53
CA ALA A 123 5.50 17.35 0.54
C ALA A 123 6.18 16.36 1.49
N ALA A 124 5.55 16.02 2.62
CA ALA A 124 6.06 15.00 3.54
C ALA A 124 6.07 13.61 2.90
N LEU A 125 4.99 13.21 2.22
CA LEU A 125 4.88 11.95 1.49
C LEU A 125 5.84 11.91 0.29
N LEU A 126 6.03 13.02 -0.42
CA LEU A 126 7.01 13.11 -1.50
C LEU A 126 8.45 12.87 -1.01
N ARG A 127 8.81 13.34 0.19
CA ARG A 127 10.13 13.05 0.79
C ARG A 127 10.29 11.55 1.05
N ILE A 128 9.27 10.89 1.59
CA ILE A 128 9.27 9.43 1.79
C ILE A 128 9.37 8.71 0.43
N ALA A 129 8.61 9.15 -0.57
CA ALA A 129 8.67 8.62 -1.93
C ALA A 129 10.08 8.68 -2.53
N LYS A 130 10.74 9.84 -2.44
CA LYS A 130 12.12 10.05 -2.93
C LYS A 130 13.12 9.15 -2.21
N MET A 131 13.02 9.00 -0.88
CA MET A 131 13.88 8.07 -0.13
C MET A 131 13.69 6.61 -0.57
N GLY A 132 12.47 6.23 -0.95
CA GLY A 132 12.16 4.92 -1.50
C GLY A 132 12.51 4.74 -2.99
N GLY A 133 13.09 5.76 -3.64
CA GLY A 133 13.50 5.69 -5.05
C GLY A 133 12.42 6.09 -6.06
N LEU A 134 11.29 6.64 -5.60
CA LEU A 134 10.25 7.16 -6.48
C LEU A 134 10.57 8.60 -6.89
N SER A 135 10.61 8.86 -8.20
CA SER A 135 10.81 10.23 -8.68
C SER A 135 9.55 11.09 -8.44
N GLU A 136 9.75 12.41 -8.30
CA GLU A 136 8.62 13.34 -8.14
C GLU A 136 7.64 13.27 -9.33
N ALA A 137 8.16 13.19 -10.55
CA ALA A 137 7.34 13.07 -11.76
C ALA A 137 6.45 11.82 -11.75
N LEU A 138 6.98 10.66 -11.26
CA LEU A 138 6.18 9.45 -11.15
C LEU A 138 5.21 9.53 -9.97
N PHE A 139 5.62 10.12 -8.85
CA PHE A 139 4.72 10.38 -7.72
C PHE A 139 3.50 11.21 -8.15
N ASP A 140 3.71 12.31 -8.88
CA ASP A 140 2.62 13.16 -9.38
C ASP A 140 1.75 12.45 -10.42
N ALA A 141 2.35 11.68 -11.32
CA ALA A 141 1.62 10.87 -12.29
C ALA A 141 0.70 9.87 -11.61
N CYS A 142 1.21 9.16 -10.58
CA CYS A 142 0.40 8.21 -9.80
C CYS A 142 -0.74 8.89 -9.03
N LEU A 143 -0.50 10.04 -8.42
CA LEU A 143 -1.55 10.78 -7.71
C LEU A 143 -2.63 11.34 -8.65
N SER A 144 -2.31 11.52 -9.92
CA SER A 144 -3.24 11.98 -10.96
C SER A 144 -3.95 10.85 -11.68
N ASP A 145 -3.52 9.60 -11.49
CA ASP A 145 -4.10 8.43 -12.13
C ASP A 145 -5.42 8.03 -11.50
N GLN A 146 -6.53 8.45 -12.12
CA GLN A 146 -7.89 8.17 -11.65
C GLN A 146 -8.21 6.66 -11.69
N GLY A 147 -7.61 5.90 -12.59
CA GLY A 147 -7.77 4.45 -12.67
C GLY A 147 -7.22 3.77 -11.42
N LEU A 148 -5.99 4.12 -11.01
CA LEU A 148 -5.37 3.62 -9.79
C LEU A 148 -6.15 4.04 -8.53
N LEU A 149 -6.51 5.31 -8.43
CA LEU A 149 -7.31 5.85 -7.32
C LEU A 149 -8.62 5.08 -7.14
N ASN A 150 -9.36 4.90 -8.23
CA ASN A 150 -10.65 4.23 -8.22
C ASN A 150 -10.49 2.73 -7.93
N ALA A 151 -9.46 2.08 -8.47
CA ALA A 151 -9.22 0.65 -8.23
C ALA A 151 -8.90 0.35 -6.76
N ILE A 152 -8.11 1.19 -6.07
CA ILE A 152 -7.83 1.01 -4.64
C ILE A 152 -9.12 1.18 -3.82
N ARG A 153 -9.92 2.21 -4.09
CA ARG A 153 -11.21 2.43 -3.42
C ARG A 153 -12.18 1.27 -3.65
N GLN A 154 -12.33 0.85 -4.90
CA GLN A 154 -13.22 -0.25 -5.27
C GLN A 154 -12.83 -1.56 -4.56
N ARG A 155 -11.53 -1.88 -4.48
CA ARG A 155 -11.06 -3.04 -3.73
C ARG A 155 -11.40 -2.97 -2.25
N ALA A 156 -11.23 -1.80 -1.61
CA ALA A 156 -11.60 -1.60 -0.22
C ALA A 156 -13.11 -1.76 0.00
N GLU A 157 -13.94 -1.21 -0.88
CA GLU A 157 -15.40 -1.38 -0.85
C GLU A 157 -15.82 -2.83 -1.05
N ASP A 158 -15.20 -3.53 -2.01
CA ASP A 158 -15.51 -4.93 -2.31
C ASP A 158 -15.20 -5.85 -1.13
N VAL A 159 -14.04 -5.68 -0.48
CA VAL A 159 -13.71 -6.47 0.72
C VAL A 159 -14.56 -6.08 1.92
N SER A 160 -14.91 -4.79 2.05
CA SER A 160 -15.85 -4.33 3.08
C SER A 160 -17.20 -5.04 2.95
N ARG A 161 -17.76 -5.11 1.74
CA ARG A 161 -19.02 -5.82 1.48
C ARG A 161 -18.88 -7.33 1.70
N ARG A 162 -17.84 -7.94 1.10
CA ARG A 162 -17.65 -9.40 1.09
C ARG A 162 -17.33 -9.96 2.48
N HIS A 163 -16.50 -9.27 3.23
CA HIS A 163 -16.00 -9.74 4.53
C HIS A 163 -16.51 -8.91 5.70
N SER A 164 -17.46 -7.98 5.48
CA SER A 164 -17.99 -7.09 6.52
C SER A 164 -16.89 -6.37 7.30
N ILE A 165 -15.84 -5.88 6.60
CA ILE A 165 -14.77 -5.10 7.21
C ILE A 165 -15.31 -3.70 7.53
N LYS A 166 -15.30 -3.32 8.82
CA LYS A 166 -15.86 -2.04 9.31
C LYS A 166 -14.83 -1.17 10.01
N SER A 167 -13.68 -1.73 10.35
CA SER A 167 -12.62 -1.05 11.09
C SER A 167 -11.24 -1.53 10.65
N THR A 168 -10.20 -0.75 10.97
CA THR A 168 -8.81 -1.10 10.72
C THR A 168 -7.97 -1.05 12.00
N PRO A 169 -6.97 -1.91 12.14
CA PRO A 169 -6.73 -3.07 11.29
C PRO A 169 -7.77 -4.16 11.55
N THR A 170 -8.13 -4.90 10.50
CA THR A 170 -8.87 -6.16 10.62
C THR A 170 -8.04 -7.25 9.96
N PHE A 171 -7.93 -8.40 10.62
CA PHE A 171 -7.19 -9.55 10.11
C PHE A 171 -8.14 -10.73 9.92
N LEU A 172 -7.93 -11.47 8.80
CA LEU A 172 -8.59 -12.75 8.56
C LEU A 172 -7.52 -13.83 8.45
N ILE A 173 -7.63 -14.90 9.26
CA ILE A 173 -6.67 -15.98 9.35
C ILE A 173 -7.47 -17.29 9.45
N GLY A 174 -7.57 -18.04 8.35
CA GLY A 174 -8.53 -19.16 8.27
C GLY A 174 -9.95 -18.68 8.65
N ASP A 175 -10.58 -19.33 9.62
CA ASP A 175 -11.92 -18.97 10.12
C ASP A 175 -11.88 -17.86 11.21
N ARG A 176 -10.71 -17.40 11.58
CA ARG A 176 -10.56 -16.42 12.68
C ARG A 176 -10.51 -15.01 12.14
N ARG A 177 -11.22 -14.12 12.87
CA ARG A 177 -11.14 -12.67 12.69
C ARG A 177 -10.52 -12.04 13.94
N ILE A 178 -9.58 -11.12 13.71
CA ILE A 178 -8.99 -10.29 14.76
C ILE A 178 -9.22 -8.83 14.37
N GLU A 179 -9.73 -8.01 15.26
CA GLU A 179 -9.98 -6.59 15.01
C GLU A 179 -9.12 -5.73 15.95
N GLY A 180 -8.57 -4.65 15.42
CA GLY A 180 -7.71 -3.75 16.17
C GLY A 180 -6.28 -4.27 16.37
N SER A 181 -5.49 -3.52 17.14
CA SER A 181 -4.12 -3.88 17.51
C SER A 181 -4.14 -4.89 18.67
N ALA A 182 -4.30 -6.16 18.31
CA ALA A 182 -4.30 -7.25 19.29
C ALA A 182 -2.88 -7.70 19.67
N PRO A 183 -2.68 -8.28 20.86
CA PRO A 183 -1.39 -8.83 21.27
C PRO A 183 -1.01 -10.07 20.45
N PHE A 184 0.30 -10.34 20.32
CA PHE A 184 0.84 -11.47 19.56
C PHE A 184 0.19 -12.82 19.94
N ALA A 185 -0.15 -13.05 21.21
CA ALA A 185 -0.77 -14.30 21.66
C ALA A 185 -2.09 -14.63 20.92
N GLN A 186 -2.89 -13.62 20.52
CA GLN A 186 -4.10 -13.85 19.73
C GLN A 186 -3.78 -14.27 18.31
N PHE A 187 -2.79 -13.64 17.68
CA PHE A 187 -2.31 -14.03 16.34
C PHE A 187 -1.72 -15.43 16.37
N LYS A 188 -0.89 -15.73 17.39
CA LYS A 188 -0.32 -17.06 17.57
C LYS A 188 -1.41 -18.13 17.62
N ALA A 189 -2.43 -17.96 18.45
CA ALA A 189 -3.53 -18.91 18.57
C ALA A 189 -4.31 -19.10 17.26
N ALA A 190 -4.51 -18.02 16.48
CA ALA A 190 -5.22 -18.08 15.21
C ALA A 190 -4.38 -18.78 14.12
N ILE A 191 -3.07 -18.45 14.03
CA ILE A 191 -2.17 -19.04 13.05
C ILE A 191 -1.93 -20.52 13.33
N ASP A 192 -1.70 -20.90 14.61
CA ASP A 192 -1.50 -22.29 15.02
C ASP A 192 -2.74 -23.15 14.72
N ALA A 193 -3.95 -22.62 14.98
CA ALA A 193 -5.21 -23.28 14.63
C ALA A 193 -5.35 -23.49 13.10
N ALA A 194 -5.00 -22.48 12.30
CA ALA A 194 -5.02 -22.57 10.84
C ALA A 194 -3.99 -23.57 10.30
N LEU A 195 -2.79 -23.62 10.90
CA LEU A 195 -1.74 -24.60 10.56
C LEU A 195 -2.22 -26.03 10.85
N ALA A 196 -2.82 -26.26 12.02
CA ALA A 196 -3.37 -27.57 12.38
C ALA A 196 -4.48 -28.01 11.39
N ALA A 197 -5.35 -27.09 11.01
CA ALA A 197 -6.40 -27.36 10.00
C ALA A 197 -5.83 -27.66 8.60
N ALA A 198 -4.69 -27.07 8.25
CA ALA A 198 -3.97 -27.37 7.00
C ALA A 198 -3.14 -28.66 7.04
N GLY A 199 -3.14 -29.40 8.16
CA GLY A 199 -2.32 -30.62 8.36
C GLY A 199 -0.82 -30.38 8.45
N LYS A 200 -0.42 -29.15 8.80
CA LYS A 200 0.98 -28.72 8.93
C LYS A 200 1.16 -28.02 10.28
N SER A 201 1.53 -28.75 11.29
CA SER A 201 1.87 -28.23 12.62
C SER A 201 3.38 -28.20 12.85
#